data_ab7aaa3546a4cedf1dfa284a2bdf5d42
#
_entry.id   ab7aaa3546a4cedf1dfa284a2bdf5d42
#
_cell.length_a   1.000
_cell.length_b   1.000
_cell.length_c   1.000
_cell.angle_alpha   90.00
_cell.angle_beta   90.00
_cell.angle_gamma   90.00
#
_symmetry.space_group_name_H-M   'P 1'
#
loop_
_entity.id
_entity.type
_entity.pdbx_description
1 polymer ?
#
loop_
_entity_poly.entity_id
_entity_poly.type
_entity_poly.pdbx_seq_one_letter_code
_entity_poly.pdbx_strand_id
1 'polypeptide(L)'
;MNKNEQKMTANDGAHAVSALEQRMTDALVAGDTGVGEAVDLLLREAAAQGASDVHLEPWEDRLMVRFRLDGLLHNAAALPSEHQARLLARVKVLARIPVYQRDMPRDGRIEAREGEACGAMRVSTFPTVYGEKIVIRLLETHAALLELPSLGFAPDVLALLERIVERPQGLLLLTGPSSSGKTTTIYAMLRALADSRTPPPHIATIEDPVEYRLGNISQTEIN
;
A
#
# COMPACT_ATOMS: atom_id res chain seq x y z
N MET A 1 23.47 -5.70 27.61
CA MET A 1 22.40 -4.91 27.01
C MET A 1 22.09 -3.73 27.93
N ASN A 2 22.35 -2.55 27.46
CA ASN A 2 22.49 -1.35 28.29
C ASN A 2 21.12 -0.64 28.42
N LYS A 3 20.70 -0.34 29.67
CA LYS A 3 19.42 0.34 29.98
C LYS A 3 19.24 1.71 29.29
N ASN A 4 20.29 2.25 28.68
CA ASN A 4 20.24 3.52 27.95
C ASN A 4 19.75 3.36 26.49
N GLU A 5 19.90 2.20 25.84
CA GLU A 5 19.39 1.98 24.48
C GLU A 5 17.87 1.79 24.43
N GLN A 6 17.28 1.21 25.49
CA GLN A 6 15.82 1.08 25.59
C GLN A 6 15.10 2.40 25.86
N LYS A 7 15.79 3.42 26.40
CA LYS A 7 15.19 4.74 26.64
C LYS A 7 15.20 5.64 25.40
N MET A 8 16.13 5.44 24.46
CA MET A 8 16.21 6.27 23.25
C MET A 8 15.12 5.94 22.22
N THR A 9 14.79 4.64 22.07
CA THR A 9 13.77 4.20 21.09
C THR A 9 12.32 4.52 21.51
N ALA A 10 12.05 4.64 22.84
CA ALA A 10 10.71 4.98 23.35
C ALA A 10 10.37 6.48 23.23
N ASN A 11 11.39 7.35 23.21
CA ASN A 11 11.17 8.80 23.18
C ASN A 11 11.00 9.36 21.76
N ASP A 12 11.68 8.79 20.77
CA ASP A 12 11.55 9.22 19.37
C ASP A 12 10.18 8.83 18.78
N GLY A 13 9.64 7.65 19.15
CA GLY A 13 8.30 7.24 18.75
C GLY A 13 7.18 8.12 19.32
N ALA A 14 7.31 8.57 20.56
CA ALA A 14 6.30 9.43 21.20
C ALA A 14 6.27 10.85 20.58
N HIS A 15 7.41 11.40 20.15
CA HIS A 15 7.47 12.71 19.52
C HIS A 15 6.93 12.69 18.08
N ALA A 16 7.18 11.64 17.31
CA ALA A 16 6.65 11.50 15.95
C ALA A 16 5.11 11.32 15.95
N VAL A 17 4.59 10.55 16.88
CA VAL A 17 3.15 10.37 17.10
C VAL A 17 2.47 11.70 17.39
N SER A 18 3.03 12.50 18.29
CA SER A 18 2.52 13.82 18.64
C SER A 18 2.49 14.80 17.44
N ALA A 19 3.49 14.77 16.57
CA ALA A 19 3.58 15.66 15.42
C ALA A 19 2.53 15.34 14.35
N LEU A 20 2.30 14.07 14.04
CA LEU A 20 1.26 13.64 13.10
C LEU A 20 -0.13 13.97 13.62
N GLU A 21 -0.41 13.66 14.88
CA GLU A 21 -1.67 13.94 15.55
C GLU A 21 -2.02 15.42 15.50
N GLN A 22 -1.06 16.30 15.86
CA GLN A 22 -1.26 17.74 15.81
C GLN A 22 -1.57 18.22 14.39
N ARG A 23 -0.76 17.82 13.41
CA ARG A 23 -0.95 18.21 12.00
C ARG A 23 -2.28 17.75 11.42
N MET A 24 -2.71 16.52 11.74
CA MET A 24 -4.00 15.99 11.31
C MET A 24 -5.15 16.75 11.97
N THR A 25 -5.05 17.04 13.27
CA THR A 25 -6.06 17.80 14.01
C THR A 25 -6.18 19.20 13.46
N ASP A 26 -5.09 19.92 13.22
CA ASP A 26 -5.08 21.25 12.63
C ASP A 26 -5.75 21.27 11.24
N ALA A 27 -5.46 20.27 10.41
CA ALA A 27 -6.11 20.12 9.11
C ALA A 27 -7.63 19.87 9.26
N LEU A 28 -8.05 19.00 10.17
CA LEU A 28 -9.45 18.64 10.39
C LEU A 28 -10.29 19.81 10.91
N VAL A 29 -9.71 20.75 11.65
CA VAL A 29 -10.37 21.98 12.12
C VAL A 29 -10.66 22.93 10.95
N ALA A 30 -9.90 22.90 9.85
CA ALA A 30 -10.11 23.74 8.67
C ALA A 30 -11.39 23.38 7.86
N GLY A 31 -12.22 22.45 8.32
CA GLY A 31 -13.48 22.07 7.69
C GLY A 31 -13.34 20.95 6.64
N ASP A 32 -14.24 20.96 5.64
CA ASP A 32 -14.31 19.84 4.68
C ASP A 32 -13.10 19.72 3.75
N THR A 33 -12.45 20.81 3.42
CA THR A 33 -11.20 20.82 2.65
C THR A 33 -10.05 20.18 3.44
N GLY A 34 -10.03 20.38 4.75
CA GLY A 34 -9.00 19.85 5.63
C GLY A 34 -9.07 18.34 5.84
N VAL A 35 -10.24 17.70 5.63
CA VAL A 35 -10.36 16.24 5.71
C VAL A 35 -9.52 15.55 4.62
N GLY A 36 -9.51 16.12 3.40
CA GLY A 36 -8.67 15.62 2.32
C GLY A 36 -7.19 15.71 2.68
N GLU A 37 -6.77 16.87 3.20
CA GLU A 37 -5.39 17.10 3.64
C GLU A 37 -4.98 16.17 4.78
N ALA A 38 -5.84 15.93 5.77
CA ALA A 38 -5.57 15.01 6.87
C ALA A 38 -5.34 13.57 6.38
N VAL A 39 -6.13 13.09 5.40
CA VAL A 39 -5.92 11.77 4.80
C VAL A 39 -4.61 11.72 4.00
N ASP A 40 -4.30 12.76 3.24
CA ASP A 40 -3.06 12.84 2.46
C ASP A 40 -1.81 12.90 3.38
N LEU A 41 -1.90 13.62 4.50
CA LEU A 41 -0.86 13.65 5.54
C LEU A 41 -0.64 12.25 6.14
N LEU A 42 -1.74 11.59 6.51
CA LEU A 42 -1.71 10.24 7.08
C LEU A 42 -1.01 9.24 6.15
N LEU A 43 -1.41 9.22 4.88
CA LEU A 43 -0.88 8.25 3.90
C LEU A 43 0.59 8.54 3.58
N ARG A 44 0.98 9.82 3.43
CA ARG A 44 2.37 10.21 3.22
C ARG A 44 3.27 9.84 4.40
N GLU A 45 2.80 10.07 5.62
CA GLU A 45 3.54 9.72 6.84
C GLU A 45 3.73 8.20 6.95
N ALA A 46 2.66 7.42 6.70
CA ALA A 46 2.73 5.97 6.71
C ALA A 46 3.74 5.44 5.68
N ALA A 47 3.71 5.98 4.45
CA ALA A 47 4.67 5.61 3.40
C ALA A 47 6.11 6.01 3.76
N ALA A 48 6.32 7.20 4.33
CA ALA A 48 7.64 7.68 4.75
C ALA A 48 8.26 6.82 5.86
N GLN A 49 7.42 6.24 6.74
CA GLN A 49 7.86 5.33 7.79
C GLN A 49 7.96 3.86 7.32
N GLY A 50 7.65 3.54 6.06
CA GLY A 50 7.68 2.18 5.54
C GLY A 50 6.57 1.29 6.12
N ALA A 51 5.41 1.86 6.44
CA ALA A 51 4.29 1.09 6.97
C ALA A 51 3.69 0.18 5.88
N SER A 52 3.44 -1.08 6.22
CA SER A 52 2.71 -2.00 5.35
C SER A 52 1.20 -1.77 5.39
N ASP A 53 0.67 -1.40 6.56
CA ASP A 53 -0.76 -1.18 6.76
C ASP A 53 -1.00 0.05 7.65
N VAL A 54 -2.06 0.80 7.36
CA VAL A 54 -2.64 1.84 8.21
C VAL A 54 -3.97 1.33 8.75
N HIS A 55 -4.15 1.35 10.05
CA HIS A 55 -5.37 0.98 10.73
C HIS A 55 -6.04 2.23 11.30
N LEU A 56 -7.30 2.46 10.93
CA LEU A 56 -8.19 3.45 11.53
C LEU A 56 -9.19 2.70 12.39
N GLU A 57 -9.00 2.73 13.70
CA GLU A 57 -9.76 1.92 14.67
C GLU A 57 -10.61 2.82 15.56
N PRO A 58 -11.95 2.80 15.42
CA PRO A 58 -12.84 3.48 16.36
C PRO A 58 -12.73 2.87 17.76
N TRP A 59 -12.46 3.72 18.76
CA TRP A 59 -12.56 3.41 20.17
C TRP A 59 -13.71 4.22 20.77
N GLU A 60 -14.02 4.02 22.03
CA GLU A 60 -15.16 4.65 22.70
C GLU A 60 -15.15 6.18 22.59
N ASP A 61 -13.99 6.80 22.79
CA ASP A 61 -13.81 8.26 22.90
C ASP A 61 -12.96 8.87 21.77
N ARG A 62 -12.36 8.04 20.91
CA ARG A 62 -11.39 8.48 19.90
C ARG A 62 -11.32 7.58 18.69
N LEU A 63 -10.75 8.10 17.60
CA LEU A 63 -10.30 7.30 16.46
C LEU A 63 -8.79 7.04 16.63
N MET A 64 -8.41 5.80 16.90
CA MET A 64 -7.01 5.41 16.97
C MET A 64 -6.46 5.14 15.57
N VAL A 65 -5.37 5.80 15.24
CA VAL A 65 -4.57 5.59 14.04
C VAL A 65 -3.34 4.75 14.42
N ARG A 66 -3.14 3.64 13.70
CA ARG A 66 -2.00 2.74 13.97
C ARG A 66 -1.33 2.35 12.66
N PHE A 67 0.00 2.28 12.68
CA PHE A 67 0.81 1.80 11.58
C PHE A 67 1.35 0.41 11.87
N ARG A 68 1.36 -0.45 10.85
CA ARG A 68 2.08 -1.72 10.92
C ARG A 68 3.48 -1.50 10.36
N LEU A 69 4.50 -1.56 11.23
CA LEU A 69 5.91 -1.44 10.90
C LEU A 69 6.59 -2.77 11.27
N ASP A 70 7.31 -3.38 10.34
CA ASP A 70 7.99 -4.67 10.55
C ASP A 70 7.09 -5.75 11.18
N GLY A 71 5.81 -5.80 10.75
CA GLY A 71 4.81 -6.75 11.24
C GLY A 71 4.12 -6.37 12.55
N LEU A 72 4.62 -5.36 13.30
CA LEU A 72 4.06 -4.91 14.58
C LEU A 72 3.17 -3.67 14.41
N LEU A 73 2.10 -3.58 15.20
CA LEU A 73 1.21 -2.42 15.22
C LEU A 73 1.69 -1.38 16.24
N HIS A 74 1.98 -0.18 15.75
CA HIS A 74 2.38 0.99 16.54
C HIS A 74 1.29 2.06 16.51
N ASN A 75 1.07 2.74 17.63
CA ASN A 75 0.15 3.88 17.67
C ASN A 75 0.81 5.08 16.98
N ALA A 76 0.12 5.66 15.99
CA ALA A 76 0.60 6.78 15.21
C ALA A 76 -0.09 8.11 15.59
N ALA A 77 -1.40 8.09 15.86
CA ALA A 77 -2.15 9.25 16.34
C ALA A 77 -3.44 8.81 17.04
N ALA A 78 -3.99 9.68 17.88
CA ALA A 78 -5.29 9.51 18.54
C ALA A 78 -6.16 10.75 18.25
N LEU A 79 -7.10 10.63 17.32
CA LEU A 79 -7.94 11.75 16.88
C LEU A 79 -9.25 11.79 17.67
N PRO A 80 -9.80 12.97 17.97
CA PRO A 80 -11.12 13.10 18.60
C PRO A 80 -12.21 12.38 17.79
N SER A 81 -13.12 11.71 18.48
CA SER A 81 -14.20 10.91 17.85
C SER A 81 -15.10 11.72 16.91
N GLU A 82 -15.23 13.04 17.11
CA GLU A 82 -16.00 13.95 16.25
C GLU A 82 -15.50 14.00 14.81
N HIS A 83 -14.24 13.73 14.56
CA HIS A 83 -13.63 13.70 13.23
C HIS A 83 -13.74 12.34 12.52
N GLN A 84 -14.09 11.28 13.27
CA GLN A 84 -14.13 9.90 12.79
C GLN A 84 -14.97 9.74 11.54
N ALA A 85 -16.25 10.15 11.60
CA ALA A 85 -17.20 9.91 10.51
C ALA A 85 -16.75 10.55 9.18
N ARG A 86 -16.20 11.78 9.25
CA ARG A 86 -15.74 12.52 8.07
C ARG A 86 -14.47 11.89 7.48
N LEU A 87 -13.53 11.52 8.32
CA LEU A 87 -12.26 10.92 7.90
C LEU A 87 -12.47 9.54 7.26
N LEU A 88 -13.27 8.67 7.88
CA LEU A 88 -13.61 7.37 7.31
C LEU A 88 -14.40 7.49 6.01
N ALA A 89 -15.37 8.43 5.94
CA ALA A 89 -16.12 8.70 4.71
C ALA A 89 -15.18 9.11 3.56
N ARG A 90 -14.19 9.98 3.84
CA ARG A 90 -13.21 10.40 2.83
C ARG A 90 -12.37 9.23 2.31
N VAL A 91 -11.88 8.35 3.19
CA VAL A 91 -11.15 7.15 2.79
C VAL A 91 -12.01 6.23 1.93
N LYS A 92 -13.28 6.02 2.32
CA LYS A 92 -14.23 5.19 1.53
C LYS A 92 -14.48 5.77 0.14
N VAL A 93 -14.64 7.11 0.02
CA VAL A 93 -14.79 7.78 -1.29
C VAL A 93 -13.56 7.56 -2.16
N LEU A 94 -12.35 7.72 -1.61
CA LEU A 94 -11.10 7.47 -2.34
C LEU A 94 -10.98 6.02 -2.80
N ALA A 95 -11.45 5.07 -1.96
CA ALA A 95 -11.43 3.64 -2.24
C ALA A 95 -12.62 3.16 -3.09
N ARG A 96 -13.53 4.05 -3.51
CA ARG A 96 -14.77 3.75 -4.24
C ARG A 96 -15.71 2.80 -3.48
N ILE A 97 -15.68 2.85 -2.14
CA ILE A 97 -16.57 2.09 -1.26
C ILE A 97 -17.80 2.94 -0.95
N PRO A 98 -19.05 2.41 -1.02
CA PRO A 98 -20.25 3.14 -0.65
C PRO A 98 -20.21 3.64 0.81
N VAL A 99 -20.35 4.95 1.02
CA VAL A 99 -20.23 5.59 2.35
C VAL A 99 -21.38 5.23 3.28
N TYR A 100 -22.59 5.01 2.72
CA TYR A 100 -23.80 4.71 3.48
C TYR A 100 -23.88 3.27 4.00
N GLN A 101 -23.12 2.34 3.43
CA GLN A 101 -23.05 0.95 3.89
C GLN A 101 -21.99 0.80 4.97
N ARG A 102 -22.41 0.51 6.21
CA ARG A 102 -21.50 0.41 7.38
C ARG A 102 -21.67 -0.89 8.17
N ASP A 103 -22.63 -1.71 7.77
CA ASP A 103 -23.10 -2.91 8.48
C ASP A 103 -22.45 -4.21 8.01
N MET A 104 -21.64 -4.14 6.96
CA MET A 104 -20.94 -5.31 6.39
C MET A 104 -19.53 -4.96 5.93
N PRO A 105 -18.62 -5.94 5.95
CA PRO A 105 -17.27 -5.76 5.41
C PRO A 105 -17.31 -5.39 3.92
N ARG A 106 -16.39 -4.51 3.52
CA ARG A 106 -16.22 -4.08 2.12
C ARG A 106 -14.75 -3.94 1.80
N ASP A 107 -14.42 -4.22 0.57
CA ASP A 107 -13.12 -3.98 -0.02
C ASP A 107 -13.20 -2.94 -1.12
N GLY A 108 -12.14 -2.16 -1.25
CA GLY A 108 -11.98 -1.15 -2.27
C GLY A 108 -10.51 -0.89 -2.57
N ARG A 109 -10.24 -0.03 -3.54
CA ARG A 109 -8.88 0.30 -3.96
C ARG A 109 -8.74 1.80 -4.15
N ILE A 110 -7.67 2.37 -3.64
CA ILE A 110 -7.21 3.72 -3.95
C ILE A 110 -6.14 3.57 -5.03
N GLU A 111 -6.38 4.16 -6.19
CA GLU A 111 -5.43 4.13 -7.30
C GLU A 111 -4.25 5.05 -7.03
N ALA A 112 -3.06 4.61 -7.45
CA ALA A 112 -1.88 5.49 -7.45
C ALA A 112 -2.10 6.68 -8.39
N ARG A 113 -1.73 7.88 -7.95
CA ARG A 113 -1.71 9.06 -8.80
C ARG A 113 -0.29 9.37 -9.21
N GLU A 114 -0.13 9.86 -10.43
CA GLU A 114 1.16 10.24 -10.96
C GLU A 114 1.77 11.38 -10.10
N GLY A 115 3.00 11.18 -9.60
CA GLY A 115 3.68 12.15 -8.72
C GLY A 115 3.37 12.01 -7.22
N GLU A 116 2.48 11.12 -6.78
CA GLU A 116 2.26 10.83 -5.36
C GLU A 116 3.27 9.81 -4.82
N ALA A 117 3.73 10.03 -3.59
CA ALA A 117 4.67 9.15 -2.90
C ALA A 117 4.09 7.77 -2.55
N CYS A 118 2.75 7.66 -2.54
CA CYS A 118 2.04 6.43 -2.22
C CYS A 118 1.59 5.74 -3.50
N GLY A 119 1.91 4.46 -3.63
CA GLY A 119 1.40 3.60 -4.68
C GLY A 119 -0.10 3.33 -4.58
N ALA A 120 -0.58 2.35 -5.34
CA ALA A 120 -1.94 1.85 -5.17
C ALA A 120 -2.12 1.27 -3.76
N MET A 121 -3.32 1.39 -3.18
CA MET A 121 -3.61 0.90 -1.83
C MET A 121 -4.90 0.08 -1.84
N ARG A 122 -4.91 -1.01 -1.11
CA ARG A 122 -6.12 -1.78 -0.85
C ARG A 122 -6.76 -1.31 0.46
N VAL A 123 -8.06 -1.10 0.45
CA VAL A 123 -8.83 -0.65 1.60
C VAL A 123 -9.87 -1.69 1.95
N SER A 124 -9.87 -2.15 3.20
CA SER A 124 -10.89 -3.05 3.74
C SER A 124 -11.60 -2.38 4.91
N THR A 125 -12.93 -2.50 4.96
CA THR A 125 -13.73 -1.95 6.03
C THR A 125 -14.43 -3.06 6.79
N PHE A 126 -14.55 -2.89 8.11
CA PHE A 126 -15.17 -3.88 9.01
C PHE A 126 -16.04 -3.18 10.05
N PRO A 127 -17.30 -3.61 10.27
CA PRO A 127 -18.10 -3.11 11.37
C PRO A 127 -17.51 -3.53 12.71
N THR A 128 -17.47 -2.61 13.67
CA THR A 128 -17.06 -2.85 15.07
C THR A 128 -18.06 -2.24 16.04
N VAL A 129 -17.91 -2.52 17.33
CA VAL A 129 -18.82 -2.00 18.37
C VAL A 129 -18.86 -0.47 18.41
N TYR A 130 -17.72 0.19 18.20
CA TYR A 130 -17.59 1.65 18.27
C TYR A 130 -17.65 2.35 16.90
N GLY A 131 -17.97 1.61 15.84
CA GLY A 131 -18.06 2.15 14.48
C GLY A 131 -17.34 1.28 13.46
N GLU A 132 -17.11 1.82 12.26
CA GLU A 132 -16.47 1.09 11.18
C GLU A 132 -14.95 1.24 11.27
N LYS A 133 -14.21 0.12 11.37
CA LYS A 133 -12.77 0.06 11.27
C LYS A 133 -12.38 0.04 9.80
N ILE A 134 -11.31 0.76 9.44
CA ILE A 134 -10.69 0.71 8.11
C ILE A 134 -9.25 0.23 8.25
N VAL A 135 -8.86 -0.65 7.33
CA VAL A 135 -7.47 -1.06 7.14
C VAL A 135 -7.06 -0.67 5.71
N ILE A 136 -6.00 0.13 5.59
CA ILE A 136 -5.42 0.54 4.31
C ILE A 136 -4.09 -0.19 4.19
N ARG A 137 -3.97 -1.10 3.23
CA ARG A 137 -2.69 -1.75 2.89
C ARG A 137 -2.00 -0.95 1.82
N LEU A 138 -0.80 -0.47 2.13
CA LEU A 138 0.06 0.21 1.18
C LEU A 138 0.73 -0.86 0.31
N LEU A 139 0.45 -0.81 -1.01
CA LEU A 139 1.15 -1.66 -1.96
C LEU A 139 2.45 -0.93 -2.32
N GLU A 140 3.58 -1.48 -1.93
CA GLU A 140 4.87 -0.88 -2.26
C GLU A 140 5.03 -0.81 -3.77
N THR A 141 5.05 0.39 -4.31
CA THR A 141 5.42 0.64 -5.71
C THR A 141 6.92 0.85 -5.80
N HIS A 142 7.69 -0.20 -5.71
CA HIS A 142 9.08 -0.17 -6.14
C HIS A 142 9.14 -0.25 -7.67
N ALA A 143 8.86 0.87 -8.36
CA ALA A 143 9.02 0.95 -9.82
C ALA A 143 10.43 0.50 -10.26
N ALA A 144 11.45 0.71 -9.41
CA ALA A 144 12.79 0.23 -9.59
C ALA A 144 12.91 -1.31 -9.52
N LEU A 145 12.05 -2.00 -8.73
CA LEU A 145 12.04 -3.46 -8.64
C LEU A 145 11.37 -4.15 -9.84
N LEU A 146 10.84 -3.39 -10.80
CA LEU A 146 10.29 -3.95 -12.04
C LEU A 146 11.36 -4.10 -13.14
N GLU A 147 12.64 -3.84 -12.84
CA GLU A 147 13.75 -4.10 -13.73
C GLU A 147 14.45 -5.39 -13.34
N LEU A 148 14.48 -6.35 -14.26
CA LEU A 148 15.00 -7.69 -14.01
C LEU A 148 16.43 -7.70 -13.40
N PRO A 149 17.37 -6.82 -13.84
CA PRO A 149 18.70 -6.72 -13.23
C PRO A 149 18.70 -6.21 -11.78
N SER A 150 17.68 -5.42 -11.39
CA SER A 150 17.58 -4.82 -10.05
C SER A 150 17.03 -5.75 -8.99
N LEU A 151 16.59 -6.97 -9.36
CA LEU A 151 15.99 -7.93 -8.43
C LEU A 151 17.02 -8.69 -7.57
N GLY A 152 18.32 -8.48 -7.79
CA GLY A 152 19.39 -9.09 -6.97
C GLY A 152 19.63 -10.57 -7.25
N PHE A 153 19.26 -11.09 -8.41
CA PHE A 153 19.61 -12.44 -8.82
C PHE A 153 21.12 -12.62 -9.00
N ALA A 154 21.62 -13.83 -8.72
CA ALA A 154 22.97 -14.18 -9.09
C ALA A 154 23.17 -14.05 -10.62
N PRO A 155 24.36 -13.65 -11.11
CA PRO A 155 24.58 -13.35 -12.52
C PRO A 155 24.21 -14.47 -13.49
N ASP A 156 24.44 -15.71 -13.13
CA ASP A 156 24.09 -16.90 -13.91
C ASP A 156 22.56 -17.11 -14.00
N VAL A 157 21.83 -16.85 -12.91
CA VAL A 157 20.38 -16.91 -12.86
C VAL A 157 19.76 -15.77 -13.68
N LEU A 158 20.29 -14.54 -13.54
CA LEU A 158 19.86 -13.40 -14.33
C LEU A 158 20.01 -13.69 -15.83
N ALA A 159 21.18 -14.14 -16.27
CA ALA A 159 21.43 -14.50 -17.66
C ALA A 159 20.52 -15.64 -18.18
N LEU A 160 20.10 -16.55 -17.27
CA LEU A 160 19.11 -17.57 -17.62
C LEU A 160 17.73 -16.97 -17.84
N LEU A 161 17.27 -16.07 -16.96
CA LEU A 161 15.97 -15.41 -17.05
C LEU A 161 15.90 -14.55 -18.30
N GLU A 162 16.93 -13.78 -18.64
CA GLU A 162 17.02 -12.98 -19.87
C GLU A 162 16.88 -13.87 -21.11
N ARG A 163 17.59 -15.01 -21.16
CA ARG A 163 17.45 -15.97 -22.28
C ARG A 163 16.06 -16.59 -22.36
N ILE A 164 15.36 -16.79 -21.23
CA ILE A 164 13.99 -17.31 -21.21
C ILE A 164 13.04 -16.27 -21.81
N VAL A 165 13.19 -14.98 -21.47
CA VAL A 165 12.40 -13.88 -22.03
C VAL A 165 12.50 -13.80 -23.56
N GLU A 166 13.67 -14.12 -24.14
CA GLU A 166 13.90 -14.07 -25.57
C GLU A 166 13.32 -15.28 -26.34
N ARG A 167 12.95 -16.36 -25.65
CA ARG A 167 12.44 -17.58 -26.31
C ARG A 167 11.08 -17.33 -26.96
N PRO A 168 10.85 -17.87 -28.17
CA PRO A 168 9.58 -17.68 -28.88
C PRO A 168 8.44 -18.52 -28.30
N GLN A 169 8.75 -19.55 -27.51
CA GLN A 169 7.77 -20.46 -26.89
C GLN A 169 8.35 -21.16 -25.67
N GLY A 170 7.49 -21.57 -24.74
CA GLY A 170 7.87 -22.32 -23.55
C GLY A 170 6.86 -22.14 -22.43
N LEU A 171 7.15 -22.73 -21.29
CA LEU A 171 6.45 -22.56 -20.03
C LEU A 171 7.49 -22.22 -18.97
N LEU A 172 7.25 -21.16 -18.21
CA LEU A 172 7.98 -20.82 -17.00
C LEU A 172 7.04 -20.92 -15.80
N LEU A 173 7.41 -21.72 -14.82
CA LEU A 173 6.66 -21.88 -13.58
C LEU A 173 7.45 -21.27 -12.42
N LEU A 174 6.89 -20.26 -11.74
CA LEU A 174 7.44 -19.65 -10.54
C LEU A 174 6.68 -20.16 -9.31
N THR A 175 7.37 -20.82 -8.40
CA THR A 175 6.80 -21.37 -7.17
C THR A 175 7.51 -20.86 -5.94
N GLY A 176 6.83 -20.84 -4.79
CA GLY A 176 7.42 -20.41 -3.53
C GLY A 176 6.36 -19.90 -2.54
N PRO A 177 6.74 -19.65 -1.28
CA PRO A 177 5.83 -19.13 -0.25
C PRO A 177 5.33 -17.71 -0.59
N SER A 178 4.37 -17.21 0.20
CA SER A 178 3.93 -15.81 0.09
C SER A 178 5.11 -14.87 0.32
N SER A 179 5.11 -13.71 -0.33
CA SER A 179 6.16 -12.67 -0.24
C SER A 179 7.58 -13.13 -0.66
N SER A 180 7.70 -14.22 -1.42
CA SER A 180 9.00 -14.69 -1.95
C SER A 180 9.45 -13.98 -3.24
N GLY A 181 8.74 -12.96 -3.70
CA GLY A 181 9.08 -12.20 -4.90
C GLY A 181 8.54 -12.77 -6.22
N LYS A 182 7.64 -13.78 -6.20
CA LYS A 182 7.08 -14.38 -7.43
C LYS A 182 6.46 -13.34 -8.36
N THR A 183 5.51 -12.57 -7.83
CA THR A 183 4.80 -11.52 -8.59
C THR A 183 5.79 -10.47 -9.11
N THR A 184 6.70 -9.99 -8.27
CA THR A 184 7.74 -9.03 -8.64
C THR A 184 8.58 -9.54 -9.81
N THR A 185 9.00 -10.82 -9.76
CA THR A 185 9.77 -11.46 -10.83
C THR A 185 8.98 -11.56 -12.12
N ILE A 186 7.69 -11.97 -12.05
CA ILE A 186 6.80 -12.03 -13.23
C ILE A 186 6.68 -10.65 -13.88
N TYR A 187 6.42 -9.61 -13.10
CA TYR A 187 6.27 -8.25 -13.64
C TYR A 187 7.55 -7.72 -14.27
N ALA A 188 8.72 -7.98 -13.66
CA ALA A 188 10.01 -7.61 -14.23
C ALA A 188 10.28 -8.33 -15.56
N MET A 189 9.93 -9.63 -15.64
CA MET A 189 10.07 -10.40 -16.88
C MET A 189 9.09 -9.94 -17.98
N LEU A 190 7.84 -9.62 -17.61
CA LEU A 190 6.85 -9.09 -18.55
C LEU A 190 7.28 -7.74 -19.12
N ARG A 191 7.84 -6.87 -18.27
CA ARG A 191 8.40 -5.59 -18.70
C ARG A 191 9.59 -5.79 -19.65
N ALA A 192 10.55 -6.65 -19.25
CA ALA A 192 11.69 -6.98 -20.10
C ALA A 192 11.25 -7.55 -21.46
N LEU A 193 10.19 -8.40 -21.48
CA LEU A 193 9.62 -8.93 -22.72
C LEU A 193 8.98 -7.84 -23.57
N ALA A 194 8.22 -6.91 -22.95
CA ALA A 194 7.60 -5.79 -23.67
C ALA A 194 8.63 -4.88 -24.32
N ASP A 195 9.76 -4.66 -23.64
CA ASP A 195 10.84 -3.78 -24.10
C ASP A 195 11.83 -4.49 -25.06
N SER A 196 11.79 -5.83 -25.15
CA SER A 196 12.79 -6.64 -25.89
C SER A 196 12.70 -6.55 -27.40
N ARG A 197 11.58 -6.10 -27.98
CA ARG A 197 11.31 -6.15 -29.43
C ARG A 197 10.63 -4.89 -29.95
N THR A 198 10.90 -4.58 -31.21
CA THR A 198 10.21 -3.51 -31.95
C THR A 198 9.64 -4.10 -33.27
N PRO A 199 8.32 -4.18 -33.46
CA PRO A 199 7.26 -3.79 -32.50
C PRO A 199 7.18 -4.72 -31.29
N PRO A 200 6.66 -4.22 -30.14
CA PRO A 200 6.52 -5.03 -28.93
C PRO A 200 5.57 -6.20 -29.15
N PRO A 201 5.79 -7.36 -28.51
CA PRO A 201 4.89 -8.50 -28.61
C PRO A 201 3.54 -8.18 -27.95
N HIS A 202 2.47 -8.83 -28.41
CA HIS A 202 1.20 -8.78 -27.71
C HIS A 202 1.27 -9.65 -26.44
N ILE A 203 1.17 -9.01 -25.26
CA ILE A 203 1.22 -9.68 -23.96
C ILE A 203 -0.14 -9.55 -23.30
N ALA A 204 -0.66 -10.65 -22.76
CA ALA A 204 -1.87 -10.66 -21.97
C ALA A 204 -1.62 -11.38 -20.64
N THR A 205 -2.20 -10.87 -19.54
CA THR A 205 -2.17 -11.48 -18.22
C THR A 205 -3.57 -11.77 -17.69
N ILE A 206 -3.66 -12.72 -16.76
CA ILE A 206 -4.84 -13.00 -15.94
C ILE A 206 -4.35 -13.04 -14.51
N GLU A 207 -4.89 -12.14 -13.66
CA GLU A 207 -4.36 -11.87 -12.33
C GLU A 207 -5.48 -11.80 -11.28
N ASP A 208 -5.14 -12.10 -10.00
CA ASP A 208 -6.07 -12.03 -8.88
C ASP A 208 -5.37 -11.46 -7.63
N PRO A 209 -5.45 -10.12 -7.41
CA PRO A 209 -5.78 -9.04 -8.35
C PRO A 209 -4.58 -8.57 -9.19
N VAL A 210 -4.79 -7.59 -10.09
CA VAL A 210 -3.70 -6.85 -10.75
C VAL A 210 -3.01 -5.96 -9.70
N GLU A 211 -1.73 -6.23 -9.40
CA GLU A 211 -0.96 -5.46 -8.41
C GLU A 211 -0.37 -4.17 -8.99
N TYR A 212 0.15 -4.21 -10.23
CA TYR A 212 0.75 -3.07 -10.93
C TYR A 212 0.22 -2.95 -12.34
N ARG A 213 0.00 -1.72 -12.81
CA ARG A 213 -0.37 -1.47 -14.21
C ARG A 213 0.89 -1.36 -15.08
N LEU A 214 0.95 -2.19 -16.09
CA LEU A 214 2.00 -2.16 -17.11
C LEU A 214 1.42 -1.56 -18.40
N GLY A 215 1.93 -0.42 -18.83
CA GLY A 215 1.32 0.42 -19.87
C GLY A 215 1.10 -0.25 -21.24
N ASN A 216 1.91 -1.26 -21.61
CA ASN A 216 1.87 -1.90 -22.91
C ASN A 216 1.40 -3.38 -22.85
N ILE A 217 0.68 -3.76 -21.78
CA ILE A 217 0.24 -5.14 -21.52
C ILE A 217 -1.27 -5.17 -21.28
N SER A 218 -1.96 -6.11 -21.88
CA SER A 218 -3.39 -6.35 -21.64
C SER A 218 -3.55 -7.15 -20.34
N GLN A 219 -3.88 -6.48 -19.24
CA GLN A 219 -4.04 -7.10 -17.93
C GLN A 219 -5.53 -7.31 -17.64
N THR A 220 -5.91 -8.55 -17.28
CA THR A 220 -7.27 -8.93 -16.89
C THR A 220 -7.28 -9.37 -15.45
N GLU A 221 -8.15 -8.76 -14.64
CA GLU A 221 -8.39 -9.15 -13.25
C GLU A 221 -9.52 -10.17 -13.18
N ILE A 222 -9.32 -11.22 -12.38
CA ILE A 222 -10.37 -12.22 -12.08
C ILE A 222 -11.31 -11.61 -11.04
N ASN A 223 -12.62 -11.67 -11.30
CA ASN A 223 -13.68 -11.23 -10.37
C ASN A 223 -14.32 -12.44 -9.70
#